data_10da46ff0dac7a0cda66780fd5229a91
#
_entry.id   10da46ff0dac7a0cda66780fd5229a91
#
_cell.length_a   1.000
_cell.length_b   1.000
_cell.length_c   1.000
_cell.angle_alpha   90.00
_cell.angle_beta   90.00
_cell.angle_gamma   90.00
#
_symmetry.space_group_name_H-M   'P 1'
#
loop_
_entity.id
_entity.type
_entity.pdbx_description
1 polymer ?
#
loop_
_entity_poly.entity_id
_entity_poly.type
_entity_poly.pdbx_seq_one_letter_code
_entity_poly.pdbx_strand_id
1 'polypeptide(L)'
;MLTAAGVITRILGFVYRIYMSNLVGAEGMGLYQLIMPVYALAWSISCAGFNTTVSKLTAQERARGEYGNMGRMLKQSVVITTLLGFALTAALYFGAELLAEYFFRDMRVVLPLQILAFGFPFMAAGTCMRGYFIGLQEAKIPAVNQVLEQIVRMVIVYVLAAQFVPRGLEYAAAVAVIAIVGEEVFSFAFTFVSYKIFKKRRRLVKKPTLTSRQTLGLIMSMALPLTGNRVAGSLLTAVENVMIPARLQQYGLSASEAISEFGRITGMAVPLIFFPTAVLTALSVTLVPAVAEAAASGNYRRISLATSKGLLFASVTGMGAAALFVFFSHELGMAIYNQPIGLMLQLLGVMAPFIYMSIIMSGVLNGLGCQLFIFRNALISSSITIAFTFFAVPYFGLPAYIFGWLLSLVVVIALSLHKIRQYVDYDLPLVGWLVKPLAGAALAGVLARVFANRVFMDALGLRVGVAVSIVVLFAVYFSMILLTGVISKREVMGLFKRRL
;
A
#
# COMPACT_ATOMS: atom_id res chain seq x y z
N MET A 1 -2.53 7.69 -17.70
CA MET A 1 -2.66 8.83 -16.78
C MET A 1 -2.76 8.40 -15.33
N LEU A 2 -3.72 7.59 -14.91
CA LEU A 2 -3.82 7.09 -13.52
C LEU A 2 -2.56 6.37 -13.05
N THR A 3 -1.95 5.52 -13.89
CA THR A 3 -0.71 4.83 -13.57
C THR A 3 0.45 5.81 -13.34
N ALA A 4 0.58 6.81 -14.19
CA ALA A 4 1.62 7.83 -14.03
C ALA A 4 1.40 8.67 -12.76
N ALA A 5 0.17 9.11 -12.49
CA ALA A 5 -0.19 9.76 -11.24
C ALA A 5 0.13 8.88 -10.03
N GLY A 6 -0.20 7.58 -10.09
CA GLY A 6 0.11 6.62 -9.04
C GLY A 6 1.62 6.46 -8.77
N VAL A 7 2.47 6.52 -9.81
CA VAL A 7 3.93 6.51 -9.62
C VAL A 7 4.41 7.81 -8.97
N ILE A 8 3.94 8.96 -9.48
CA ILE A 8 4.29 10.28 -8.92
C ILE A 8 3.90 10.38 -7.46
N THR A 9 2.67 10.00 -7.10
CA THR A 9 2.21 10.04 -5.70
C THR A 9 2.95 9.08 -4.78
N ARG A 10 3.42 7.93 -5.28
CA ARG A 10 4.27 7.03 -4.50
C ARG A 10 5.63 7.65 -4.20
N ILE A 11 6.23 8.31 -5.18
CA ILE A 11 7.51 9.03 -4.99
C ILE A 11 7.31 10.17 -3.99
N LEU A 12 6.30 11.02 -4.20
CA LEU A 12 5.98 12.11 -3.29
C LEU A 12 5.64 11.61 -1.89
N GLY A 13 4.86 10.52 -1.78
CA GLY A 13 4.52 9.89 -0.51
C GLY A 13 5.74 9.32 0.22
N PHE A 14 6.71 8.79 -0.51
CA PHE A 14 7.97 8.34 0.07
C PHE A 14 8.82 9.50 0.59
N VAL A 15 8.97 10.57 -0.20
CA VAL A 15 9.66 11.81 0.21
C VAL A 15 8.98 12.42 1.44
N TYR A 16 7.64 12.51 1.43
CA TYR A 16 6.86 12.97 2.58
C TYR A 16 7.15 12.16 3.84
N ARG A 17 7.21 10.83 3.71
CA ARG A 17 7.45 9.94 4.84
C ARG A 17 8.86 10.09 5.41
N ILE A 18 9.87 10.28 4.56
CA ILE A 18 11.24 10.61 4.99
C ILE A 18 11.23 11.93 5.76
N TYR A 19 10.58 12.96 5.23
CA TYR A 19 10.47 14.26 5.88
C TYR A 19 9.80 14.15 7.25
N MET A 20 8.64 13.48 7.31
CA MET A 20 7.89 13.27 8.55
C MET A 20 8.73 12.51 9.59
N SER A 21 9.38 11.44 9.18
CA SER A 21 10.19 10.60 10.08
C SER A 21 11.35 11.37 10.70
N ASN A 22 12.04 12.21 9.92
CA ASN A 22 13.12 13.05 10.43
C ASN A 22 12.59 14.20 11.31
N LEU A 23 11.34 14.60 11.13
CA LEU A 23 10.70 15.67 11.88
C LEU A 23 10.19 15.22 13.25
N VAL A 24 9.46 14.09 13.29
CA VAL A 24 8.76 13.62 14.50
C VAL A 24 9.46 12.46 15.21
N GLY A 25 10.52 11.92 14.61
CA GLY A 25 11.27 10.78 15.16
C GLY A 25 10.50 9.45 15.13
N ALA A 26 11.07 8.42 15.74
CA ALA A 26 10.51 7.07 15.76
C ALA A 26 9.20 6.99 16.54
N GLU A 27 9.14 7.62 17.71
CA GLU A 27 7.95 7.60 18.57
C GLU A 27 6.77 8.35 17.96
N GLY A 28 7.02 9.54 17.39
CA GLY A 28 5.99 10.29 16.68
C GLY A 28 5.46 9.55 15.44
N MET A 29 6.33 8.85 14.71
CA MET A 29 5.92 7.97 13.63
C MET A 29 5.11 6.78 14.14
N GLY A 30 5.44 6.24 15.30
CA GLY A 30 4.67 5.17 15.95
C GLY A 30 3.26 5.62 16.30
N LEU A 31 3.10 6.77 16.94
CA LEU A 31 1.78 7.36 17.25
C LEU A 31 0.96 7.59 15.98
N TYR A 32 1.58 8.16 14.95
CA TYR A 32 0.92 8.35 13.65
C TYR A 32 0.45 7.01 13.05
N GLN A 33 1.27 5.98 13.09
CA GLN A 33 0.94 4.66 12.55
C GLN A 33 -0.13 3.92 13.37
N LEU A 34 -0.26 4.18 14.68
CA LEU A 34 -1.34 3.64 15.50
C LEU A 34 -2.73 4.17 15.06
N ILE A 35 -2.78 5.39 14.54
CA ILE A 35 -4.02 6.04 14.10
C ILE A 35 -4.47 5.53 12.73
N MET A 36 -3.54 5.13 11.87
CA MET A 36 -3.81 4.71 10.48
C MET A 36 -4.82 3.57 10.34
N PRO A 37 -4.85 2.54 11.20
CA PRO A 37 -5.88 1.51 11.15
C PRO A 37 -7.31 2.04 11.35
N VAL A 38 -7.51 3.06 12.19
CA VAL A 38 -8.83 3.71 12.37
C VAL A 38 -9.26 4.42 11.09
N TYR A 39 -8.34 5.17 10.46
CA TYR A 39 -8.58 5.79 9.16
C TYR A 39 -8.92 4.76 8.09
N ALA A 40 -8.15 3.65 8.01
CA ALA A 40 -8.39 2.57 7.05
C ALA A 40 -9.73 1.87 7.26
N LEU A 41 -10.13 1.67 8.53
CA LEU A 41 -11.42 1.09 8.88
C LEU A 41 -12.58 2.02 8.50
N ALA A 42 -12.49 3.31 8.83
CA ALA A 42 -13.48 4.32 8.47
C ALA A 42 -13.62 4.42 6.94
N TRP A 43 -12.50 4.41 6.21
CA TRP A 43 -12.48 4.37 4.75
C TRP A 43 -13.14 3.10 4.19
N SER A 44 -12.87 1.95 4.79
CA SER A 44 -13.46 0.67 4.37
C SER A 44 -14.97 0.65 4.55
N ILE A 45 -15.48 1.20 5.65
CA ILE A 45 -16.92 1.27 5.94
C ILE A 45 -17.64 2.24 5.00
N SER A 46 -17.10 3.44 4.81
CA SER A 46 -17.80 4.53 4.12
C SER A 46 -17.50 4.64 2.62
N CYS A 47 -16.35 4.13 2.15
CA CYS A 47 -15.84 4.43 0.82
C CYS A 47 -15.66 3.22 -0.08
N ALA A 48 -15.11 2.10 0.44
CA ALA A 48 -14.55 1.05 -0.40
C ALA A 48 -15.55 0.39 -1.35
N GLY A 49 -16.70 -0.02 -0.85
CA GLY A 49 -17.78 -0.62 -1.64
C GLY A 49 -18.46 0.39 -2.57
N PHE A 50 -18.68 1.59 -2.08
CA PHE A 50 -19.39 2.65 -2.81
C PHE A 50 -18.58 3.18 -4.00
N ASN A 51 -17.27 3.38 -3.87
CA ASN A 51 -16.41 3.81 -4.99
C ASN A 51 -16.53 2.85 -6.18
N THR A 52 -16.34 1.56 -5.92
CA THR A 52 -16.42 0.51 -6.96
C THR A 52 -17.82 0.41 -7.56
N THR A 53 -18.85 0.48 -6.72
CA THR A 53 -20.26 0.42 -7.14
C THR A 53 -20.64 1.61 -8.02
N VAL A 54 -20.32 2.82 -7.58
CA VAL A 54 -20.61 4.05 -8.37
C VAL A 54 -19.87 4.01 -9.69
N SER A 55 -18.60 3.60 -9.72
CA SER A 55 -17.83 3.47 -10.95
C SER A 55 -18.47 2.48 -11.93
N LYS A 56 -18.84 1.28 -11.45
CA LYS A 56 -19.44 0.24 -12.30
C LYS A 56 -20.82 0.65 -12.81
N LEU A 57 -21.71 1.11 -11.93
CA LEU A 57 -23.07 1.52 -12.32
C LEU A 57 -23.03 2.73 -13.26
N THR A 58 -22.15 3.70 -13.02
CA THR A 58 -21.96 4.85 -13.93
C THR A 58 -21.52 4.38 -15.31
N ALA A 59 -20.59 3.43 -15.41
CA ALA A 59 -20.15 2.90 -16.69
C ALA A 59 -21.27 2.15 -17.43
N GLN A 60 -22.09 1.37 -16.71
CA GLN A 60 -23.24 0.65 -17.26
C GLN A 60 -24.31 1.60 -17.80
N GLU A 61 -24.73 2.59 -17.02
CA GLU A 61 -25.75 3.56 -17.43
C GLU A 61 -25.26 4.50 -18.54
N ARG A 62 -23.95 4.82 -18.55
CA ARG A 62 -23.32 5.52 -19.67
C ARG A 62 -23.44 4.73 -20.98
N ALA A 63 -23.15 3.43 -20.94
CA ALA A 63 -23.26 2.56 -22.11
C ALA A 63 -24.70 2.46 -22.65
N ARG A 64 -25.70 2.59 -21.75
CA ARG A 64 -27.12 2.61 -22.11
C ARG A 64 -27.63 4.00 -22.57
N GLY A 65 -26.79 5.05 -22.40
CA GLY A 65 -27.20 6.44 -22.69
C GLY A 65 -28.12 7.07 -21.65
N GLU A 66 -28.24 6.45 -20.46
CA GLU A 66 -29.13 6.83 -19.35
C GLU A 66 -28.45 7.80 -18.37
N TYR A 67 -28.13 8.99 -18.84
CA TYR A 67 -27.40 10.00 -18.05
C TYR A 67 -28.15 10.48 -16.79
N GLY A 68 -29.49 10.43 -16.81
CA GLY A 68 -30.32 10.80 -15.65
C GLY A 68 -30.14 9.86 -14.47
N ASN A 69 -30.05 8.55 -14.75
CA ASN A 69 -29.80 7.53 -13.73
C ASN A 69 -28.42 7.71 -13.09
N MET A 70 -27.38 8.02 -13.89
CA MET A 70 -26.03 8.28 -13.38
C MET A 70 -26.02 9.42 -12.33
N GLY A 71 -26.71 10.52 -12.62
CA GLY A 71 -26.80 11.66 -11.69
C GLY A 71 -27.55 11.31 -10.40
N ARG A 72 -28.60 10.49 -10.48
CA ARG A 72 -29.37 10.00 -9.32
C ARG A 72 -28.51 9.05 -8.48
N MET A 73 -27.83 8.09 -9.13
CA MET A 73 -26.92 7.15 -8.44
C MET A 73 -25.81 7.87 -7.69
N LEU A 74 -25.16 8.84 -8.33
CA LEU A 74 -24.14 9.65 -7.66
C LEU A 74 -24.71 10.40 -6.47
N LYS A 75 -25.86 11.11 -6.63
CA LYS A 75 -26.47 11.87 -5.54
C LYS A 75 -26.81 10.98 -4.34
N GLN A 76 -27.45 9.84 -4.60
CA GLN A 76 -27.82 8.90 -3.52
C GLN A 76 -26.59 8.34 -2.82
N SER A 77 -25.59 7.89 -3.59
CA SER A 77 -24.34 7.37 -3.01
C SER A 77 -23.63 8.41 -2.18
N VAL A 78 -23.51 9.65 -2.66
CA VAL A 78 -22.90 10.75 -1.90
C VAL A 78 -23.66 11.03 -0.60
N VAL A 79 -25.00 11.08 -0.65
CA VAL A 79 -25.82 11.31 0.55
C VAL A 79 -25.61 10.18 1.56
N ILE A 80 -25.69 8.92 1.15
CA ILE A 80 -25.54 7.77 2.04
C ILE A 80 -24.14 7.77 2.68
N THR A 81 -23.10 7.90 1.85
CA THR A 81 -21.72 7.84 2.36
C THR A 81 -21.37 9.04 3.22
N THR A 82 -21.91 10.22 2.93
CA THR A 82 -21.73 11.41 3.78
C THR A 82 -22.43 11.25 5.12
N LEU A 83 -23.63 10.69 5.16
CA LEU A 83 -24.32 10.37 6.41
C LEU A 83 -23.56 9.33 7.23
N LEU A 84 -23.03 8.27 6.58
CA LEU A 84 -22.13 7.32 7.23
C LEU A 84 -20.86 8.00 7.74
N GLY A 85 -20.30 8.93 6.96
CA GLY A 85 -19.15 9.74 7.37
C GLY A 85 -19.43 10.54 8.63
N PHE A 86 -20.59 11.23 8.72
CA PHE A 86 -21.00 11.95 9.93
C PHE A 86 -21.24 11.00 11.11
N ALA A 87 -21.85 9.84 10.90
CA ALA A 87 -22.03 8.86 11.96
C ALA A 87 -20.67 8.34 12.50
N LEU A 88 -19.72 8.07 11.60
CA LEU A 88 -18.35 7.68 11.99
C LEU A 88 -17.60 8.85 12.68
N THR A 89 -17.82 10.09 12.25
CA THR A 89 -17.28 11.27 12.91
C THR A 89 -17.79 11.36 14.36
N ALA A 90 -19.09 11.26 14.57
CA ALA A 90 -19.67 11.27 15.91
C ALA A 90 -19.13 10.10 16.75
N ALA A 91 -19.14 8.89 16.20
CA ALA A 91 -18.66 7.70 16.90
C ALA A 91 -17.18 7.83 17.30
N LEU A 92 -16.30 8.32 16.41
CA LEU A 92 -14.88 8.45 16.71
C LEU A 92 -14.62 9.65 17.63
N TYR A 93 -15.28 10.79 17.42
CA TYR A 93 -15.05 11.99 18.23
C TYR A 93 -15.40 11.76 19.71
N PHE A 94 -16.58 11.21 19.98
CA PHE A 94 -17.01 10.89 21.34
C PHE A 94 -16.38 9.59 21.90
N GLY A 95 -15.97 8.67 21.03
CA GLY A 95 -15.31 7.43 21.42
C GLY A 95 -13.78 7.51 21.49
N ALA A 96 -13.17 8.67 21.17
CA ALA A 96 -11.71 8.80 21.07
C ALA A 96 -10.99 8.49 22.39
N GLU A 97 -11.50 8.98 23.52
CA GLU A 97 -10.93 8.72 24.85
C GLU A 97 -11.03 7.24 25.21
N LEU A 98 -12.17 6.61 24.93
CA LEU A 98 -12.40 5.18 25.18
C LEU A 98 -11.46 4.30 24.35
N LEU A 99 -11.26 4.66 23.07
CA LEU A 99 -10.31 3.99 22.21
C LEU A 99 -8.86 4.19 22.68
N ALA A 100 -8.51 5.39 23.11
CA ALA A 100 -7.18 5.70 23.61
C ALA A 100 -6.86 4.91 24.89
N GLU A 101 -7.79 4.83 25.83
CA GLU A 101 -7.60 4.15 27.11
C GLU A 101 -7.58 2.64 26.97
N TYR A 102 -8.62 2.05 26.34
CA TYR A 102 -8.80 0.59 26.34
C TYR A 102 -8.16 -0.13 25.16
N PHE A 103 -8.08 0.53 24.00
CA PHE A 103 -7.60 -0.10 22.76
C PHE A 103 -6.14 0.23 22.45
N PHE A 104 -5.79 1.52 22.45
CA PHE A 104 -4.42 1.96 22.18
C PHE A 104 -3.52 1.99 23.41
N ARG A 105 -4.10 2.17 24.60
CA ARG A 105 -3.40 2.36 25.88
C ARG A 105 -2.40 3.52 25.85
N ASP A 106 -2.75 4.56 25.10
CA ASP A 106 -1.97 5.79 24.97
C ASP A 106 -2.90 6.99 24.77
N MET A 107 -2.99 7.86 25.77
CA MET A 107 -3.88 9.03 25.73
C MET A 107 -3.44 10.10 24.72
N ARG A 108 -2.19 10.06 24.26
CA ARG A 108 -1.68 11.02 23.26
C ARG A 108 -2.32 10.89 21.87
N VAL A 109 -3.04 9.80 21.61
CA VAL A 109 -3.80 9.61 20.37
C VAL A 109 -5.19 10.27 20.38
N VAL A 110 -5.69 10.73 21.52
CA VAL A 110 -7.04 11.32 21.65
C VAL A 110 -7.22 12.51 20.70
N LEU A 111 -6.36 13.53 20.85
CA LEU A 111 -6.44 14.73 20.02
C LEU A 111 -6.31 14.41 18.52
N PRO A 112 -5.33 13.64 18.06
CA PRO A 112 -5.28 13.21 16.66
C PRO A 112 -6.51 12.45 16.19
N LEU A 113 -7.09 11.55 16.98
CA LEU A 113 -8.32 10.82 16.62
C LEU A 113 -9.52 11.73 16.47
N GLN A 114 -9.70 12.70 17.39
CA GLN A 114 -10.77 13.69 17.30
C GLN A 114 -10.64 14.55 16.05
N ILE A 115 -9.43 14.98 15.70
CA ILE A 115 -9.16 15.73 14.47
C ILE A 115 -9.46 14.88 13.23
N LEU A 116 -9.01 13.60 13.22
CA LEU A 116 -9.22 12.67 12.11
C LEU A 116 -10.72 12.51 11.78
N ALA A 117 -11.56 12.46 12.81
CA ALA A 117 -13.00 12.27 12.67
C ALA A 117 -13.63 13.28 11.70
N PHE A 118 -13.19 14.55 11.74
CA PHE A 118 -13.72 15.60 10.86
C PHE A 118 -13.43 15.38 9.37
N GLY A 119 -12.46 14.55 9.01
CA GLY A 119 -12.15 14.21 7.62
C GLY A 119 -13.16 13.25 6.97
N PHE A 120 -13.86 12.41 7.74
CA PHE A 120 -14.64 11.30 7.20
C PHE A 120 -15.79 11.70 6.27
N PRO A 121 -16.61 12.73 6.52
CA PRO A 121 -17.65 13.13 5.60
C PRO A 121 -17.11 13.58 4.23
N PHE A 122 -15.99 14.30 4.22
CA PHE A 122 -15.35 14.79 3.00
C PHE A 122 -14.71 13.64 2.23
N MET A 123 -14.01 12.75 2.90
CA MET A 123 -13.43 11.52 2.36
C MET A 123 -14.51 10.67 1.66
N ALA A 124 -15.64 10.46 2.33
CA ALA A 124 -16.73 9.63 1.85
C ALA A 124 -17.39 10.22 0.60
N ALA A 125 -17.74 11.50 0.63
CA ALA A 125 -18.33 12.20 -0.51
C ALA A 125 -17.35 12.27 -1.71
N GLY A 126 -16.10 12.65 -1.46
CA GLY A 126 -15.06 12.77 -2.48
C GLY A 126 -14.78 11.44 -3.19
N THR A 127 -14.76 10.35 -2.43
CA THR A 127 -14.52 9.01 -2.98
C THR A 127 -15.62 8.55 -3.95
N CYS A 128 -16.91 8.83 -3.66
CA CYS A 128 -18.01 8.56 -4.59
C CYS A 128 -17.88 9.36 -5.87
N MET A 129 -17.49 10.63 -5.78
CA MET A 129 -17.28 11.48 -6.94
C MET A 129 -16.10 11.02 -7.81
N ARG A 130 -15.01 10.57 -7.18
CA ARG A 130 -13.89 9.95 -7.90
C ARG A 130 -14.33 8.68 -8.65
N GLY A 131 -15.12 7.81 -8.00
CA GLY A 131 -15.73 6.63 -8.62
C GLY A 131 -16.58 6.97 -9.85
N TYR A 132 -17.38 8.04 -9.77
CA TYR A 132 -18.18 8.53 -10.89
C TYR A 132 -17.32 8.92 -12.09
N PHE A 133 -16.25 9.66 -11.91
CA PHE A 133 -15.34 10.03 -12.99
C PHE A 133 -14.61 8.83 -13.59
N ILE A 134 -14.24 7.85 -12.77
CA ILE A 134 -13.66 6.58 -13.26
C ILE A 134 -14.68 5.84 -14.14
N GLY A 135 -15.94 5.76 -13.73
CA GLY A 135 -17.03 5.15 -14.51
C GLY A 135 -17.32 5.90 -15.81
N LEU A 136 -17.12 7.21 -15.82
CA LEU A 136 -17.18 8.02 -17.05
C LEU A 136 -15.96 7.85 -17.97
N GLN A 137 -14.94 7.11 -17.55
CA GLN A 137 -13.65 7.02 -18.24
C GLN A 137 -12.90 8.36 -18.34
N GLU A 138 -13.26 9.33 -17.50
CA GLU A 138 -12.58 10.64 -17.39
C GLU A 138 -11.46 10.54 -16.33
N ALA A 139 -10.50 9.65 -16.59
CA ALA A 139 -9.41 9.32 -15.66
C ALA A 139 -8.49 10.51 -15.33
N LYS A 140 -8.55 11.60 -16.11
CA LYS A 140 -7.72 12.80 -15.90
C LYS A 140 -8.03 13.48 -14.57
N ILE A 141 -9.32 13.61 -14.21
CA ILE A 141 -9.74 14.31 -12.99
C ILE A 141 -9.27 13.57 -11.73
N PRO A 142 -9.54 12.26 -11.55
CA PRO A 142 -8.99 11.50 -10.42
C PRO A 142 -7.46 11.48 -10.37
N ALA A 143 -6.79 11.41 -11.54
CA ALA A 143 -5.33 11.39 -11.60
C ALA A 143 -4.70 12.71 -11.11
N VAL A 144 -5.23 13.85 -11.56
CA VAL A 144 -4.76 15.17 -11.10
C VAL A 144 -5.08 15.35 -9.62
N ASN A 145 -6.29 14.98 -9.19
CA ASN A 145 -6.69 15.07 -7.78
C ASN A 145 -5.70 14.32 -6.88
N GLN A 146 -5.34 13.08 -7.23
CA GLN A 146 -4.43 12.25 -6.44
C GLN A 146 -3.05 12.90 -6.25
N VAL A 147 -2.53 13.59 -7.26
CA VAL A 147 -1.25 14.31 -7.15
C VAL A 147 -1.40 15.56 -6.28
N LEU A 148 -2.49 16.32 -6.47
CA LEU A 148 -2.76 17.51 -5.68
C LEU A 148 -3.00 17.20 -4.21
N GLU A 149 -3.72 16.13 -3.87
CA GLU A 149 -3.89 15.61 -2.50
C GLU A 149 -2.53 15.48 -1.81
N GLN A 150 -1.59 14.82 -2.45
CA GLN A 150 -0.26 14.60 -1.89
C GLN A 150 0.51 15.91 -1.69
N ILE A 151 0.40 16.85 -2.63
CA ILE A 151 1.04 18.17 -2.51
C ILE A 151 0.42 18.96 -1.35
N VAL A 152 -0.91 18.98 -1.24
CA VAL A 152 -1.62 19.67 -0.15
C VAL A 152 -1.21 19.11 1.21
N ARG A 153 -1.12 17.78 1.33
CA ARG A 153 -0.64 17.12 2.54
C ARG A 153 0.76 17.60 2.92
N MET A 154 1.68 17.61 1.96
CA MET A 154 3.07 18.04 2.19
C MET A 154 3.13 19.52 2.62
N VAL A 155 2.37 20.40 1.96
CA VAL A 155 2.32 21.85 2.28
C VAL A 155 1.76 22.08 3.69
N ILE A 156 0.68 21.40 4.06
CA ILE A 156 0.09 21.55 5.39
C ILE A 156 1.08 21.14 6.47
N VAL A 157 1.74 19.99 6.30
CA VAL A 157 2.75 19.56 7.28
C VAL A 157 3.89 20.55 7.34
N TYR A 158 4.43 20.98 6.20
CA TYR A 158 5.55 21.92 6.16
C TYR A 158 5.22 23.23 6.91
N VAL A 159 4.02 23.77 6.72
CA VAL A 159 3.59 25.03 7.35
C VAL A 159 3.36 24.87 8.85
N LEU A 160 2.71 23.76 9.26
CA LEU A 160 2.31 23.58 10.67
C LEU A 160 3.41 22.98 11.53
N ALA A 161 4.34 22.25 10.94
CA ALA A 161 5.36 21.51 11.66
C ALA A 161 6.23 22.41 12.55
N ALA A 162 6.69 23.55 12.03
CA ALA A 162 7.56 24.47 12.76
C ALA A 162 6.93 24.99 14.05
N GLN A 163 5.60 25.14 14.10
CA GLN A 163 4.89 25.70 15.24
C GLN A 163 4.44 24.64 16.25
N PHE A 164 4.06 23.45 15.77
CA PHE A 164 3.35 22.46 16.61
C PHE A 164 4.24 21.29 17.04
N VAL A 165 5.20 20.86 16.22
CA VAL A 165 6.09 19.75 16.59
C VAL A 165 6.90 20.02 17.89
N PRO A 166 7.43 21.25 18.13
CA PRO A 166 8.14 21.54 19.39
C PRO A 166 7.27 21.48 20.64
N ARG A 167 5.92 21.50 20.49
CA ARG A 167 4.98 21.45 21.62
C ARG A 167 4.81 20.04 22.20
N GLY A 168 5.25 19.00 21.50
CA GLY A 168 5.18 17.62 21.94
C GLY A 168 4.71 16.64 20.88
N LEU A 169 4.87 15.35 21.19
CA LEU A 169 4.56 14.25 20.23
C LEU A 169 3.08 14.15 19.86
N GLU A 170 2.18 14.49 20.78
CA GLU A 170 0.76 14.56 20.54
C GLU A 170 0.43 15.57 19.43
N TYR A 171 1.02 16.78 19.52
CA TYR A 171 0.85 17.81 18.49
C TYR A 171 1.54 17.44 17.17
N ALA A 172 2.68 16.74 17.24
CA ALA A 172 3.35 16.23 16.05
C ALA A 172 2.49 15.21 15.27
N ALA A 173 1.84 14.28 15.99
CA ALA A 173 0.86 13.36 15.41
C ALA A 173 -0.39 14.10 14.90
N ALA A 174 -0.86 15.10 15.65
CA ALA A 174 -2.00 15.94 15.25
C ALA A 174 -1.74 16.69 13.93
N VAL A 175 -0.53 17.24 13.71
CA VAL A 175 -0.15 17.90 12.44
C VAL A 175 -0.25 16.94 11.27
N ALA A 176 0.23 15.70 11.42
CA ALA A 176 0.13 14.70 10.36
C ALA A 176 -1.33 14.36 10.01
N VAL A 177 -2.19 14.31 11.05
CA VAL A 177 -3.63 14.05 10.88
C VAL A 177 -4.37 15.25 10.31
N ILE A 178 -4.04 16.48 10.73
CA ILE A 178 -4.58 17.72 10.12
C ILE A 178 -4.28 17.74 8.62
N ALA A 179 -3.11 17.29 8.22
CA ALA A 179 -2.74 17.22 6.81
C ALA A 179 -3.60 16.20 6.03
N ILE A 180 -3.94 15.05 6.65
CA ILE A 180 -4.88 14.08 6.06
C ILE A 180 -6.28 14.71 5.93
N VAL A 181 -6.79 15.33 6.98
CA VAL A 181 -8.11 15.99 6.93
C VAL A 181 -8.12 17.10 5.88
N GLY A 182 -7.09 17.92 5.84
CA GLY A 182 -6.97 19.02 4.88
C GLY A 182 -6.92 18.54 3.43
N GLU A 183 -6.20 17.44 3.15
CA GLU A 183 -6.20 16.86 1.79
C GLU A 183 -7.57 16.28 1.41
N GLU A 184 -8.31 15.65 2.35
CA GLU A 184 -9.65 15.12 2.06
C GLU A 184 -10.66 16.24 1.79
N VAL A 185 -10.59 17.33 2.55
CA VAL A 185 -11.39 18.54 2.31
C VAL A 185 -11.08 19.14 0.93
N PHE A 186 -9.78 19.27 0.61
CA PHE A 186 -9.34 19.78 -0.69
C PHE A 186 -9.78 18.84 -1.83
N SER A 187 -9.58 17.54 -1.67
CA SER A 187 -9.96 16.51 -2.64
C SER A 187 -11.45 16.55 -2.96
N PHE A 188 -12.28 16.63 -1.92
CA PHE A 188 -13.73 16.80 -2.09
C PHE A 188 -14.05 18.09 -2.84
N ALA A 189 -13.49 19.24 -2.42
CA ALA A 189 -13.74 20.53 -3.06
C ALA A 189 -13.34 20.52 -4.55
N PHE A 190 -12.14 20.01 -4.87
CA PHE A 190 -11.64 19.89 -6.24
C PHE A 190 -12.55 19.00 -7.10
N THR A 191 -12.92 17.82 -6.59
CA THR A 191 -13.77 16.86 -7.33
C THR A 191 -15.20 17.39 -7.51
N PHE A 192 -15.72 18.10 -6.50
CA PHE A 192 -17.04 18.74 -6.56
C PHE A 192 -17.10 19.87 -7.59
N VAL A 193 -16.10 20.75 -7.58
CA VAL A 193 -15.98 21.83 -8.59
C VAL A 193 -15.83 21.23 -9.99
N SER A 194 -14.97 20.23 -10.13
CA SER A 194 -14.79 19.50 -11.39
C SER A 194 -16.11 18.87 -11.89
N TYR A 195 -16.89 18.28 -10.97
CA TYR A 195 -18.22 17.74 -11.31
C TYR A 195 -19.19 18.82 -11.79
N LYS A 196 -19.26 19.97 -11.13
CA LYS A 196 -20.13 21.09 -11.56
C LYS A 196 -19.74 21.59 -12.95
N ILE A 197 -18.44 21.79 -13.21
CA ILE A 197 -17.92 22.23 -14.51
C ILE A 197 -18.24 21.18 -15.60
N PHE A 198 -17.98 19.90 -15.32
CA PHE A 198 -18.23 18.80 -16.26
C PHE A 198 -19.72 18.70 -16.61
N LYS A 199 -20.61 18.75 -15.62
CA LYS A 199 -22.07 18.72 -15.81
C LYS A 199 -22.56 19.88 -16.68
N LYS A 200 -22.04 21.11 -16.45
CA LYS A 200 -22.40 22.29 -17.24
C LYS A 200 -21.94 22.18 -18.69
N ARG A 201 -20.71 21.68 -18.93
CA ARG A 201 -20.14 21.55 -20.26
C ARG A 201 -20.85 20.49 -21.12
N ARG A 202 -21.21 19.35 -20.53
CA ARG A 202 -21.78 18.21 -21.27
C ARG A 202 -23.31 18.23 -21.37
N ARG A 203 -23.99 19.23 -20.79
CA ARG A 203 -25.47 19.35 -20.75
C ARG A 203 -26.16 18.03 -20.42
N LEU A 204 -25.62 17.23 -19.50
CA LEU A 204 -26.13 15.91 -19.11
C LEU A 204 -27.42 16.06 -18.30
N VAL A 205 -28.46 16.59 -18.90
CA VAL A 205 -29.78 16.78 -18.27
C VAL A 205 -30.78 15.87 -18.96
N LYS A 206 -30.85 14.61 -18.47
CA LYS A 206 -31.99 13.71 -18.78
C LYS A 206 -32.72 13.41 -17.47
N LYS A 207 -34.04 13.24 -17.54
CA LYS A 207 -34.82 12.72 -16.41
C LYS A 207 -34.39 11.28 -16.14
N PRO A 208 -34.18 10.87 -14.89
CA PRO A 208 -33.84 9.49 -14.58
C PRO A 208 -35.04 8.57 -14.84
N THR A 209 -34.79 7.43 -15.47
CA THR A 209 -35.79 6.40 -15.76
C THR A 209 -36.02 5.47 -14.58
N LEU A 210 -34.99 5.18 -13.79
CA LEU A 210 -35.10 4.38 -12.58
C LEU A 210 -35.72 5.19 -11.42
N THR A 211 -36.54 4.54 -10.61
CA THR A 211 -37.08 5.15 -9.38
C THR A 211 -35.97 5.29 -8.31
N SER A 212 -36.20 6.14 -7.31
CA SER A 212 -35.27 6.32 -6.20
C SER A 212 -35.00 5.02 -5.44
N ARG A 213 -36.05 4.22 -5.22
CA ARG A 213 -35.96 2.92 -4.52
C ARG A 213 -35.21 1.87 -5.31
N GLN A 214 -35.42 1.80 -6.63
CA GLN A 214 -34.67 0.90 -7.52
C GLN A 214 -33.19 1.25 -7.56
N THR A 215 -32.87 2.55 -7.68
CA THR A 215 -31.49 3.04 -7.65
C THR A 215 -30.80 2.67 -6.33
N LEU A 216 -31.49 2.89 -5.21
CA LEU A 216 -30.97 2.52 -3.88
C LEU A 216 -30.73 1.01 -3.78
N GLY A 217 -31.69 0.18 -4.21
CA GLY A 217 -31.54 -1.26 -4.23
C GLY A 217 -30.32 -1.73 -5.02
N LEU A 218 -30.09 -1.16 -6.22
CA LEU A 218 -28.94 -1.46 -7.05
C LEU A 218 -27.60 -1.05 -6.36
N ILE A 219 -27.58 0.13 -5.74
CA ILE A 219 -26.38 0.58 -5.02
C ILE A 219 -26.08 -0.36 -3.86
N MET A 220 -27.07 -0.64 -3.00
CA MET A 220 -26.86 -1.42 -1.78
C MET A 220 -26.53 -2.89 -2.06
N SER A 221 -27.17 -3.52 -3.06
CA SER A 221 -26.89 -4.91 -3.44
C SER A 221 -25.44 -5.15 -3.88
N MET A 222 -24.76 -4.12 -4.37
CA MET A 222 -23.34 -4.19 -4.76
C MET A 222 -22.41 -3.62 -3.70
N ALA A 223 -22.76 -2.49 -3.09
CA ALA A 223 -21.88 -1.80 -2.14
C ALA A 223 -21.72 -2.60 -0.86
N LEU A 224 -22.80 -3.20 -0.29
CA LEU A 224 -22.73 -3.90 0.99
C LEU A 224 -21.78 -5.13 0.98
N PRO A 225 -21.85 -6.06 0.02
CA PRO A 225 -20.92 -7.19 0.00
C PRO A 225 -19.46 -6.76 -0.18
N LEU A 226 -19.21 -5.74 -1.02
CA LEU A 226 -17.86 -5.21 -1.24
C LEU A 226 -17.32 -4.50 0.01
N THR A 227 -18.17 -3.74 0.70
CA THR A 227 -17.83 -3.10 1.98
C THR A 227 -17.52 -4.14 3.05
N GLY A 228 -18.39 -5.15 3.22
CA GLY A 228 -18.19 -6.20 4.22
C GLY A 228 -16.84 -6.91 4.07
N ASN A 229 -16.47 -7.23 2.84
CA ASN A 229 -15.18 -7.87 2.55
C ASN A 229 -13.98 -6.99 2.92
N ARG A 230 -14.07 -5.69 2.65
CA ARG A 230 -13.01 -4.71 2.98
C ARG A 230 -12.93 -4.44 4.47
N VAL A 231 -14.07 -4.31 5.14
CA VAL A 231 -14.13 -4.10 6.59
C VAL A 231 -13.50 -5.27 7.33
N ALA A 232 -13.81 -6.51 6.95
CA ALA A 232 -13.19 -7.69 7.57
C ALA A 232 -11.65 -7.66 7.49
N GLY A 233 -11.10 -7.33 6.31
CA GLY A 233 -9.65 -7.18 6.15
C GLY A 233 -9.07 -6.03 6.97
N SER A 234 -9.74 -4.88 7.00
CA SER A 234 -9.27 -3.71 7.77
C SER A 234 -9.32 -3.94 9.28
N LEU A 235 -10.31 -4.69 9.78
CA LEU A 235 -10.40 -5.08 11.20
C LEU A 235 -9.22 -5.96 11.61
N LEU A 236 -8.88 -6.97 10.80
CA LEU A 236 -7.72 -7.82 11.08
C LEU A 236 -6.42 -7.02 11.14
N THR A 237 -6.22 -6.13 10.16
CA THR A 237 -5.05 -5.25 10.14
C THR A 237 -5.04 -4.30 11.34
N ALA A 238 -6.19 -3.79 11.78
CA ALA A 238 -6.28 -2.92 12.94
C ALA A 238 -5.90 -3.66 14.24
N VAL A 239 -6.42 -4.88 14.42
CA VAL A 239 -6.06 -5.73 15.57
C VAL A 239 -4.57 -6.04 15.57
N GLU A 240 -4.00 -6.43 14.43
CA GLU A 240 -2.58 -6.72 14.28
C GLU A 240 -1.71 -5.51 14.69
N ASN A 241 -1.98 -4.32 14.13
CA ASN A 241 -1.18 -3.13 14.39
C ASN A 241 -1.24 -2.65 15.84
N VAL A 242 -2.40 -2.73 16.48
CA VAL A 242 -2.55 -2.31 17.88
C VAL A 242 -1.94 -3.33 18.85
N MET A 243 -1.97 -4.59 18.48
CA MET A 243 -1.45 -5.65 19.33
C MET A 243 0.08 -5.63 19.44
N ILE A 244 0.80 -5.16 18.39
CA ILE A 244 2.27 -5.14 18.37
C ILE A 244 2.84 -4.32 19.53
N PRO A 245 2.51 -3.03 19.72
CA PRO A 245 3.05 -2.24 20.83
C PRO A 245 2.66 -2.81 22.22
N ALA A 246 1.41 -3.28 22.35
CA ALA A 246 0.93 -3.87 23.60
C ALA A 246 1.73 -5.14 23.99
N ARG A 247 2.10 -5.96 23.02
CA ARG A 247 2.92 -7.16 23.27
C ARG A 247 4.39 -6.87 23.47
N LEU A 248 4.91 -5.82 22.85
CA LEU A 248 6.27 -5.34 23.10
C LEU A 248 6.43 -4.78 24.52
N GLN A 249 5.40 -4.16 25.10
CA GLN A 249 5.40 -3.79 26.50
C GLN A 249 5.47 -5.02 27.42
N GLN A 250 4.81 -6.12 27.08
CA GLN A 250 4.90 -7.37 27.83
C GLN A 250 6.29 -8.04 27.69
N TYR A 251 7.00 -7.79 26.61
CA TYR A 251 8.41 -8.19 26.44
C TYR A 251 9.36 -7.44 27.36
N GLY A 252 8.92 -6.32 27.96
CA GLY A 252 9.69 -5.53 28.93
C GLY A 252 10.08 -4.14 28.45
N LEU A 253 9.59 -3.70 27.29
CA LEU A 253 9.79 -2.33 26.83
C LEU A 253 8.82 -1.36 27.52
N SER A 254 9.28 -0.15 27.78
CA SER A 254 8.38 0.95 28.18
C SER A 254 7.38 1.27 27.07
N ALA A 255 6.30 1.96 27.40
CA ALA A 255 5.29 2.36 26.41
C ALA A 255 5.90 3.20 25.27
N SER A 256 6.81 4.13 25.59
CA SER A 256 7.51 4.96 24.60
C SER A 256 8.44 4.13 23.69
N GLU A 257 9.20 3.22 24.25
CA GLU A 257 10.09 2.32 23.49
C GLU A 257 9.29 1.40 22.57
N ALA A 258 8.21 0.80 23.05
CA ALA A 258 7.32 -0.08 22.26
C ALA A 258 6.72 0.65 21.07
N ILE A 259 6.27 1.90 21.25
CA ILE A 259 5.74 2.74 20.18
C ILE A 259 6.86 3.17 19.23
N SER A 260 8.05 3.47 19.73
CA SER A 260 9.22 3.80 18.91
C SER A 260 9.64 2.62 18.01
N GLU A 261 9.69 1.41 18.55
CA GLU A 261 9.98 0.20 17.78
C GLU A 261 8.90 -0.08 16.72
N PHE A 262 7.63 0.09 17.08
CA PHE A 262 6.51 0.02 16.12
C PHE A 262 6.62 1.08 15.03
N GLY A 263 7.00 2.30 15.37
CA GLY A 263 7.22 3.40 14.43
C GLY A 263 8.41 3.13 13.49
N ARG A 264 9.51 2.57 14.01
CA ARG A 264 10.68 2.18 13.21
C ARG A 264 10.33 1.10 12.18
N ILE A 265 9.57 0.08 12.57
CA ILE A 265 9.20 -0.98 11.61
C ILE A 265 8.13 -0.50 10.63
N THR A 266 6.99 -0.01 11.09
CA THR A 266 5.83 0.31 10.23
C THR A 266 5.95 1.65 9.53
N GLY A 267 6.59 2.62 10.18
CA GLY A 267 6.76 3.98 9.69
C GLY A 267 7.99 4.19 8.81
N MET A 268 9.06 3.42 9.02
CA MET A 268 10.35 3.62 8.35
C MET A 268 10.81 2.40 7.53
N ALA A 269 11.00 1.22 8.16
CA ALA A 269 11.58 0.06 7.47
C ALA A 269 10.64 -0.55 6.42
N VAL A 270 9.37 -0.78 6.75
CA VAL A 270 8.38 -1.35 5.83
C VAL A 270 8.20 -0.50 4.55
N PRO A 271 8.09 0.83 4.61
CA PRO A 271 8.02 1.66 3.41
C PRO A 271 9.21 1.54 2.47
N LEU A 272 10.42 1.37 3.00
CA LEU A 272 11.61 1.12 2.18
C LEU A 272 11.48 -0.18 1.39
N ILE A 273 11.06 -1.27 2.05
CA ILE A 273 10.87 -2.58 1.41
C ILE A 273 9.76 -2.51 0.33
N PHE A 274 8.70 -1.74 0.59
CA PHE A 274 7.59 -1.61 -0.36
C PHE A 274 7.83 -0.60 -1.48
N PHE A 275 8.85 0.26 -1.40
CA PHE A 275 9.12 1.25 -2.44
C PHE A 275 9.37 0.62 -3.83
N PRO A 276 10.21 -0.43 -4.00
CA PRO A 276 10.40 -1.07 -5.30
C PRO A 276 9.16 -1.81 -5.83
N THR A 277 8.19 -2.16 -4.96
CA THR A 277 6.98 -2.89 -5.38
C THR A 277 6.08 -2.10 -6.32
N ALA A 278 6.33 -0.80 -6.52
CA ALA A 278 5.58 0.03 -7.45
C ALA A 278 5.54 -0.58 -8.87
N VAL A 279 6.70 -1.04 -9.35
CA VAL A 279 6.84 -1.66 -10.67
C VAL A 279 6.11 -3.01 -10.72
N LEU A 280 6.27 -3.82 -9.66
CA LEU A 280 5.62 -5.13 -9.55
C LEU A 280 4.10 -5.02 -9.47
N THR A 281 3.59 -4.02 -8.76
CA THR A 281 2.15 -3.75 -8.68
C THR A 281 1.60 -3.35 -10.05
N ALA A 282 2.31 -2.49 -10.79
CA ALA A 282 1.92 -2.13 -12.15
C ALA A 282 1.88 -3.36 -13.07
N LEU A 283 2.90 -4.22 -12.98
CA LEU A 283 2.93 -5.50 -13.72
C LEU A 283 1.77 -6.41 -13.29
N SER A 284 1.54 -6.59 -11.99
CA SER A 284 0.44 -7.39 -11.46
C SER A 284 -0.92 -6.94 -12.00
N VAL A 285 -1.18 -5.63 -12.03
CA VAL A 285 -2.42 -5.05 -12.59
C VAL A 285 -2.58 -5.37 -14.09
N THR A 286 -1.50 -5.35 -14.86
CA THR A 286 -1.55 -5.70 -16.30
C THR A 286 -1.70 -7.20 -16.54
N LEU A 287 -1.25 -8.04 -15.61
CA LEU A 287 -1.43 -9.49 -15.69
C LEU A 287 -2.90 -9.90 -15.54
N VAL A 288 -3.71 -9.18 -14.75
CA VAL A 288 -5.12 -9.53 -14.52
C VAL A 288 -5.91 -9.69 -15.83
N PRO A 289 -6.01 -8.67 -16.72
CA PRO A 289 -6.75 -8.84 -17.97
C PRO A 289 -6.07 -9.82 -18.94
N ALA A 290 -4.73 -9.86 -18.98
CA ALA A 290 -4.00 -10.78 -19.86
C ALA A 290 -4.23 -12.26 -19.50
N VAL A 291 -4.28 -12.59 -18.21
CA VAL A 291 -4.57 -13.94 -17.72
C VAL A 291 -6.06 -14.26 -17.90
N ALA A 292 -6.97 -13.32 -17.64
CA ALA A 292 -8.40 -13.51 -17.83
C ALA A 292 -8.77 -13.78 -19.30
N GLU A 293 -8.17 -13.05 -20.24
CA GLU A 293 -8.33 -13.27 -21.69
C GLU A 293 -7.80 -14.65 -22.11
N ALA A 294 -6.61 -15.01 -21.63
CA ALA A 294 -6.01 -16.30 -21.93
C ALA A 294 -6.82 -17.46 -21.33
N ALA A 295 -7.36 -17.30 -20.13
CA ALA A 295 -8.23 -18.30 -19.51
C ALA A 295 -9.53 -18.48 -20.27
N ALA A 296 -10.18 -17.38 -20.72
CA ALA A 296 -11.40 -17.43 -21.50
C ALA A 296 -11.21 -18.09 -22.88
N SER A 297 -10.01 -17.93 -23.48
CA SER A 297 -9.66 -18.56 -24.76
C SER A 297 -9.06 -19.97 -24.64
N GLY A 298 -8.95 -20.53 -23.43
CA GLY A 298 -8.31 -21.84 -23.20
C GLY A 298 -6.81 -21.86 -23.46
N ASN A 299 -6.16 -20.71 -23.56
CA ASN A 299 -4.73 -20.61 -23.86
C ASN A 299 -3.88 -20.72 -22.58
N TYR A 300 -3.82 -21.93 -22.05
CA TYR A 300 -3.07 -22.24 -20.82
C TYR A 300 -1.56 -21.97 -20.95
N ARG A 301 -0.98 -22.14 -22.14
CA ARG A 301 0.44 -21.83 -22.39
C ARG A 301 0.76 -20.35 -22.18
N ARG A 302 -0.15 -19.44 -22.56
CA ARG A 302 0.00 -17.99 -22.33
C ARG A 302 -0.05 -17.67 -20.85
N ILE A 303 -0.91 -18.35 -20.07
CA ILE A 303 -0.98 -18.19 -18.61
C ILE A 303 0.31 -18.69 -17.96
N SER A 304 0.79 -19.87 -18.37
CA SER A 304 2.06 -20.46 -17.88
C SER A 304 3.24 -19.50 -18.10
N LEU A 305 3.40 -18.99 -19.30
CA LEU A 305 4.46 -18.04 -19.64
C LEU A 305 4.35 -16.73 -18.85
N ALA A 306 3.15 -16.18 -18.70
CA ALA A 306 2.91 -14.96 -17.94
C ALA A 306 3.25 -15.16 -16.45
N THR A 307 2.86 -16.30 -15.88
CA THR A 307 3.16 -16.67 -14.50
C THR A 307 4.65 -16.85 -14.28
N SER A 308 5.31 -17.69 -15.11
CA SER A 308 6.75 -17.99 -14.97
C SER A 308 7.61 -16.73 -15.14
N LYS A 309 7.33 -15.90 -16.16
CA LYS A 309 8.07 -14.64 -16.37
C LYS A 309 7.81 -13.60 -15.28
N GLY A 310 6.56 -13.51 -14.82
CA GLY A 310 6.20 -12.62 -13.71
C GLY A 310 6.91 -13.00 -12.41
N LEU A 311 6.95 -14.29 -12.09
CA LEU A 311 7.64 -14.82 -10.91
C LEU A 311 9.16 -14.68 -11.02
N LEU A 312 9.75 -14.93 -12.20
CA LEU A 312 11.16 -14.67 -12.43
C LEU A 312 11.53 -13.20 -12.20
N PHE A 313 10.72 -12.28 -12.74
CA PHE A 313 10.92 -10.85 -12.55
C PHE A 313 10.81 -10.44 -11.08
N ALA A 314 9.82 -10.99 -10.35
CA ALA A 314 9.65 -10.74 -8.92
C ALA A 314 10.82 -11.32 -8.10
N SER A 315 11.32 -12.51 -8.45
CA SER A 315 12.46 -13.12 -7.79
C SER A 315 13.74 -12.30 -8.01
N VAL A 316 14.05 -11.94 -9.24
CA VAL A 316 15.25 -11.13 -9.57
C VAL A 316 15.20 -9.78 -8.87
N THR A 317 14.09 -9.06 -8.98
CA THR A 317 13.94 -7.75 -8.29
C THR A 317 13.96 -7.90 -6.77
N GLY A 318 13.34 -8.95 -6.24
CA GLY A 318 13.28 -9.23 -4.81
C GLY A 318 14.64 -9.60 -4.22
N MET A 319 15.43 -10.43 -4.91
CA MET A 319 16.79 -10.78 -4.46
C MET A 319 17.75 -9.59 -4.54
N GLY A 320 17.64 -8.74 -5.57
CA GLY A 320 18.40 -7.49 -5.63
C GLY A 320 18.05 -6.53 -4.49
N ALA A 321 16.76 -6.39 -4.18
CA ALA A 321 16.30 -5.61 -3.03
C ALA A 321 16.75 -6.22 -1.70
N ALA A 322 16.70 -7.54 -1.55
CA ALA A 322 17.21 -8.24 -0.37
C ALA A 322 18.70 -7.97 -0.16
N ALA A 323 19.54 -8.06 -1.21
CA ALA A 323 20.95 -7.71 -1.10
C ALA A 323 21.16 -6.27 -0.61
N LEU A 324 20.41 -5.31 -1.19
CA LEU A 324 20.48 -3.92 -0.75
C LEU A 324 20.16 -3.78 0.75
N PHE A 325 19.02 -4.32 1.19
CA PHE A 325 18.54 -4.16 2.56
C PHE A 325 19.30 -5.00 3.58
N VAL A 326 19.92 -6.10 3.18
CA VAL A 326 20.75 -6.93 4.09
C VAL A 326 22.13 -6.31 4.26
N PHE A 327 22.81 -5.94 3.18
CA PHE A 327 24.19 -5.48 3.22
C PHE A 327 24.36 -4.00 3.59
N PHE A 328 23.35 -3.17 3.35
CA PHE A 328 23.37 -1.73 3.61
C PHE A 328 22.28 -1.25 4.57
N SER A 329 21.76 -2.15 5.40
CA SER A 329 20.64 -1.87 6.32
C SER A 329 20.93 -0.73 7.29
N HIS A 330 22.11 -0.72 7.93
CA HIS A 330 22.49 0.29 8.90
C HIS A 330 22.67 1.67 8.22
N GLU A 331 23.43 1.68 7.14
CA GLU A 331 23.74 2.91 6.41
C GLU A 331 22.49 3.54 5.79
N LEU A 332 21.56 2.71 5.27
CA LEU A 332 20.27 3.20 4.77
C LEU A 332 19.44 3.83 5.89
N GLY A 333 19.39 3.18 7.06
CA GLY A 333 18.67 3.71 8.23
C GLY A 333 19.21 5.08 8.64
N MET A 334 20.53 5.19 8.76
CA MET A 334 21.19 6.44 9.15
C MET A 334 21.15 7.51 8.05
N ALA A 335 21.37 7.14 6.79
CA ALA A 335 21.39 8.11 5.68
C ALA A 335 20.02 8.73 5.40
N ILE A 336 18.93 7.93 5.49
CA ILE A 336 17.57 8.33 5.11
C ILE A 336 16.81 8.90 6.30
N TYR A 337 16.83 8.19 7.45
CA TYR A 337 15.99 8.50 8.60
C TYR A 337 16.74 9.00 9.82
N ASN A 338 18.07 8.94 9.82
CA ASN A 338 18.90 9.21 10.98
C ASN A 338 18.45 8.37 12.22
N GLN A 339 18.08 7.11 11.98
CA GLN A 339 17.53 6.19 12.99
C GLN A 339 18.16 4.81 12.88
N PRO A 340 18.37 4.10 14.02
CA PRO A 340 18.98 2.78 14.06
C PRO A 340 17.98 1.67 13.69
N ILE A 341 17.50 1.68 12.44
CA ILE A 341 16.56 0.67 11.91
C ILE A 341 17.26 -0.51 11.23
N GLY A 342 18.59 -0.59 11.33
CA GLY A 342 19.40 -1.55 10.58
C GLY A 342 18.97 -3.00 10.74
N LEU A 343 18.83 -3.50 11.99
CA LEU A 343 18.41 -4.88 12.25
C LEU A 343 17.01 -5.18 11.65
N MET A 344 16.07 -4.28 11.82
CA MET A 344 14.71 -4.45 11.26
C MET A 344 14.74 -4.50 9.76
N LEU A 345 15.49 -3.59 9.14
CA LEU A 345 15.61 -3.52 7.69
C LEU A 345 16.32 -4.76 7.12
N GLN A 346 17.31 -5.30 7.84
CA GLN A 346 18.00 -6.54 7.48
C GLN A 346 17.04 -7.74 7.50
N LEU A 347 16.30 -7.92 8.59
CA LEU A 347 15.32 -9.00 8.72
C LEU A 347 14.19 -8.89 7.67
N LEU A 348 13.64 -7.70 7.47
CA LEU A 348 12.64 -7.43 6.45
C LEU A 348 13.21 -7.58 5.03
N GLY A 349 14.49 -7.27 4.82
CA GLY A 349 15.18 -7.45 3.54
C GLY A 349 15.11 -8.90 3.03
N VAL A 350 15.26 -9.87 3.93
CA VAL A 350 15.12 -11.29 3.60
C VAL A 350 13.71 -11.62 3.11
N MET A 351 12.70 -10.87 3.54
CA MET A 351 11.30 -11.08 3.12
C MET A 351 10.98 -10.48 1.73
N ALA A 352 11.81 -9.59 1.21
CA ALA A 352 11.53 -8.86 -0.03
C ALA A 352 11.19 -9.78 -1.23
N PRO A 353 11.93 -10.88 -1.52
CA PRO A 353 11.58 -11.79 -2.61
C PRO A 353 10.18 -12.39 -2.45
N PHE A 354 9.81 -12.78 -1.22
CA PHE A 354 8.53 -13.39 -0.91
C PHE A 354 7.37 -12.39 -1.07
N ILE A 355 7.54 -11.16 -0.57
CA ILE A 355 6.57 -10.07 -0.76
C ILE A 355 6.34 -9.82 -2.25
N TYR A 356 7.42 -9.72 -3.02
CA TYR A 356 7.35 -9.38 -4.44
C TYR A 356 6.70 -10.50 -5.27
N MET A 357 7.00 -11.76 -4.96
CA MET A 357 6.34 -12.91 -5.58
C MET A 357 4.84 -12.96 -5.25
N SER A 358 4.45 -12.68 -4.01
CA SER A 358 3.04 -12.67 -3.60
C SER A 358 2.20 -11.64 -4.37
N ILE A 359 2.78 -10.49 -4.72
CA ILE A 359 2.13 -9.44 -5.54
C ILE A 359 1.83 -9.97 -6.95
N ILE A 360 2.78 -10.65 -7.58
CA ILE A 360 2.57 -11.23 -8.92
C ILE A 360 1.55 -12.37 -8.89
N MET A 361 1.67 -13.28 -7.91
CA MET A 361 0.71 -14.37 -7.76
C MET A 361 -0.72 -13.86 -7.55
N SER A 362 -0.88 -12.80 -6.75
CA SER A 362 -2.17 -12.15 -6.55
C SER A 362 -2.75 -11.62 -7.88
N GLY A 363 -1.92 -11.05 -8.77
CA GLY A 363 -2.34 -10.64 -10.11
C GLY A 363 -2.83 -11.80 -10.97
N VAL A 364 -2.08 -12.90 -11.00
CA VAL A 364 -2.44 -14.12 -11.74
C VAL A 364 -3.75 -14.73 -11.21
N LEU A 365 -3.86 -14.90 -9.88
CA LEU A 365 -5.06 -15.45 -9.23
C LEU A 365 -6.30 -14.56 -9.44
N ASN A 366 -6.15 -13.23 -9.43
CA ASN A 366 -7.23 -12.31 -9.78
C ASN A 366 -7.67 -12.49 -11.24
N GLY A 367 -6.71 -12.66 -12.16
CA GLY A 367 -7.00 -12.94 -13.57
C GLY A 367 -7.72 -14.28 -13.79
N LEU A 368 -7.42 -15.29 -12.97
CA LEU A 368 -8.10 -16.58 -12.96
C LEU A 368 -9.47 -16.56 -12.24
N GLY A 369 -9.89 -15.40 -11.69
CA GLY A 369 -11.15 -15.28 -10.96
C GLY A 369 -11.15 -15.88 -9.55
N CYS A 370 -9.98 -16.23 -8.99
CA CYS A 370 -9.83 -16.89 -7.69
C CYS A 370 -9.91 -15.90 -6.49
N GLN A 371 -10.83 -14.94 -6.51
CA GLN A 371 -10.92 -13.88 -5.50
C GLN A 371 -11.20 -14.40 -4.09
N LEU A 372 -12.07 -15.42 -3.95
CA LEU A 372 -12.37 -16.05 -2.66
C LEU A 372 -11.12 -16.75 -2.07
N PHE A 373 -10.30 -17.35 -2.92
CA PHE A 373 -9.05 -17.97 -2.51
C PHE A 373 -8.03 -16.93 -2.00
N ILE A 374 -7.92 -15.80 -2.68
CA ILE A 374 -7.07 -14.67 -2.24
C ILE A 374 -7.54 -14.16 -0.87
N PHE A 375 -8.84 -14.04 -0.66
CA PHE A 375 -9.40 -13.65 0.63
C PHE A 375 -9.07 -14.66 1.74
N ARG A 376 -9.24 -15.97 1.48
CA ARG A 376 -8.83 -17.03 2.43
C ARG A 376 -7.34 -16.95 2.77
N ASN A 377 -6.50 -16.73 1.79
CA ASN A 377 -5.05 -16.56 2.00
C ASN A 377 -4.75 -15.35 2.90
N ALA A 378 -5.46 -14.23 2.71
CA ALA A 378 -5.32 -13.07 3.58
C ALA A 378 -5.72 -13.39 5.03
N LEU A 379 -6.82 -14.13 5.24
CA LEU A 379 -7.22 -14.58 6.57
C LEU A 379 -6.16 -15.48 7.22
N ILE A 380 -5.65 -16.46 6.47
CA ILE A 380 -4.59 -17.38 6.95
C ILE A 380 -3.35 -16.58 7.34
N SER A 381 -2.91 -15.66 6.46
CA SER A 381 -1.75 -14.80 6.73
C SER A 381 -1.92 -13.99 8.01
N SER A 382 -3.03 -13.27 8.14
CA SER A 382 -3.32 -12.47 9.34
C SER A 382 -3.42 -13.34 10.59
N SER A 383 -4.04 -14.53 10.50
CA SER A 383 -4.13 -15.45 11.65
C SER A 383 -2.76 -15.92 12.13
N ILE A 384 -1.86 -16.26 11.21
CA ILE A 384 -0.48 -16.64 11.55
C ILE A 384 0.25 -15.46 12.19
N THR A 385 0.19 -14.29 11.59
CA THR A 385 0.90 -13.10 12.11
C THR A 385 0.34 -12.69 13.48
N ILE A 386 -0.98 -12.69 13.66
CA ILE A 386 -1.64 -12.43 14.94
C ILE A 386 -1.22 -13.46 16.00
N ALA A 387 -1.21 -14.76 15.67
CA ALA A 387 -0.79 -15.80 16.59
C ALA A 387 0.67 -15.59 17.06
N PHE A 388 1.60 -15.32 16.14
CA PHE A 388 2.99 -15.01 16.50
C PHE A 388 3.09 -13.73 17.33
N THR A 389 2.34 -12.68 16.97
CA THR A 389 2.31 -11.44 17.74
C THR A 389 1.79 -11.68 19.16
N PHE A 390 0.75 -12.51 19.30
CA PHE A 390 0.16 -12.78 20.59
C PHE A 390 1.03 -13.66 21.48
N PHE A 391 1.55 -14.78 20.95
CA PHE A 391 2.23 -15.79 21.73
C PHE A 391 3.76 -15.62 21.77
N ALA A 392 4.39 -15.18 20.69
CA ALA A 392 5.85 -15.17 20.58
C ALA A 392 6.50 -13.80 20.87
N VAL A 393 5.83 -12.69 20.51
CA VAL A 393 6.38 -11.34 20.76
C VAL A 393 6.64 -11.05 22.23
N PRO A 394 5.80 -11.48 23.22
CA PRO A 394 6.10 -11.27 24.64
C PRO A 394 7.42 -11.92 25.13
N TYR A 395 7.92 -12.92 24.44
CA TYR A 395 9.13 -13.64 24.81
C TYR A 395 10.36 -13.29 23.96
N PHE A 396 10.16 -12.98 22.69
CA PHE A 396 11.26 -12.79 21.71
C PHE A 396 11.28 -11.38 21.10
N GLY A 397 10.36 -10.50 21.49
CA GLY A 397 10.29 -9.13 20.98
C GLY A 397 9.91 -9.03 19.49
N LEU A 398 10.32 -7.93 18.87
CA LEU A 398 9.97 -7.61 17.49
C LEU A 398 10.45 -8.63 16.42
N PRO A 399 11.61 -9.32 16.57
CA PRO A 399 12.01 -10.37 15.63
C PRO A 399 10.98 -11.49 15.49
N ALA A 400 10.25 -11.84 16.55
CA ALA A 400 9.18 -12.84 16.48
C ALA A 400 8.01 -12.41 15.57
N TYR A 401 7.64 -11.13 15.61
CA TYR A 401 6.65 -10.58 14.69
C TYR A 401 7.09 -10.71 13.23
N ILE A 402 8.34 -10.31 12.94
CA ILE A 402 8.91 -10.38 11.59
C ILE A 402 8.98 -11.83 11.11
N PHE A 403 9.37 -12.76 11.98
CA PHE A 403 9.39 -14.20 11.66
C PHE A 403 7.99 -14.75 11.39
N GLY A 404 7.00 -14.40 12.21
CA GLY A 404 5.60 -14.79 12.00
C GLY A 404 5.07 -14.27 10.65
N TRP A 405 5.42 -13.02 10.29
CA TRP A 405 5.06 -12.47 8.98
C TRP A 405 5.76 -13.20 7.84
N LEU A 406 7.07 -13.51 7.96
CA LEU A 406 7.79 -14.32 6.97
C LEU A 406 7.15 -15.69 6.79
N LEU A 407 6.83 -16.38 7.88
CA LEU A 407 6.16 -17.69 7.83
C LEU A 407 4.81 -17.59 7.13
N SER A 408 4.02 -16.56 7.43
CA SER A 408 2.73 -16.33 6.77
C SER A 408 2.88 -16.14 5.27
N LEU A 409 3.90 -15.39 4.81
CA LEU A 409 4.21 -15.21 3.38
C LEU A 409 4.60 -16.53 2.71
N VAL A 410 5.44 -17.34 3.35
CA VAL A 410 5.85 -18.65 2.82
C VAL A 410 4.63 -19.56 2.64
N VAL A 411 3.75 -19.62 3.63
CA VAL A 411 2.49 -20.40 3.57
C VAL A 411 1.60 -19.90 2.43
N VAL A 412 1.37 -18.59 2.34
CA VAL A 412 0.53 -17.98 1.29
C VAL A 412 1.11 -18.24 -0.11
N ILE A 413 2.43 -18.16 -0.27
CA ILE A 413 3.11 -18.48 -1.53
C ILE A 413 2.91 -19.96 -1.88
N ALA A 414 3.13 -20.87 -0.94
CA ALA A 414 2.95 -22.30 -1.18
C ALA A 414 1.51 -22.63 -1.61
N LEU A 415 0.52 -22.08 -0.90
CA LEU A 415 -0.89 -22.23 -1.24
C LEU A 415 -1.21 -21.62 -2.61
N SER A 416 -0.66 -20.45 -2.93
CA SER A 416 -0.89 -19.77 -4.21
C SER A 416 -0.26 -20.53 -5.37
N LEU A 417 0.98 -21.04 -5.21
CA LEU A 417 1.64 -21.91 -6.19
C LEU A 417 0.83 -23.18 -6.45
N HIS A 418 0.38 -23.86 -5.36
CA HIS A 418 -0.48 -25.04 -5.47
C HIS A 418 -1.78 -24.72 -6.21
N LYS A 419 -2.43 -23.58 -5.89
CA LYS A 419 -3.68 -23.18 -6.55
C LYS A 419 -3.47 -22.87 -8.03
N ILE A 420 -2.40 -22.19 -8.42
CA ILE A 420 -2.10 -21.88 -9.81
C ILE A 420 -1.82 -23.16 -10.60
N ARG A 421 -1.13 -24.15 -10.01
CA ARG A 421 -0.88 -25.47 -10.62
C ARG A 421 -2.14 -26.25 -10.95
N GLN A 422 -3.24 -26.03 -10.26
CA GLN A 422 -4.53 -26.64 -10.59
C GLN A 422 -5.12 -26.17 -11.93
N TYR A 423 -4.68 -25.02 -12.44
CA TYR A 423 -5.13 -24.42 -13.69
C TYR A 423 -4.10 -24.59 -14.81
N VAL A 424 -2.81 -24.56 -14.47
CA VAL A 424 -1.73 -24.47 -15.46
C VAL A 424 -0.48 -25.13 -14.94
N ASP A 425 0.11 -26.00 -15.75
CA ASP A 425 1.49 -26.45 -15.53
C ASP A 425 2.45 -25.33 -15.92
N TYR A 426 3.29 -24.94 -15.00
CA TYR A 426 4.34 -23.95 -15.21
C TYR A 426 5.68 -24.48 -14.72
N ASP A 427 6.71 -24.28 -15.52
CA ASP A 427 8.08 -24.62 -15.18
C ASP A 427 8.70 -23.49 -14.37
N LEU A 428 9.12 -23.81 -13.15
CA LEU A 428 9.95 -22.95 -12.32
C LEU A 428 11.24 -23.74 -12.01
N PRO A 429 12.24 -23.67 -12.89
CA PRO A 429 13.53 -24.30 -12.59
C PRO A 429 14.17 -23.57 -11.39
N LEU A 430 14.14 -24.22 -10.22
CA LEU A 430 14.64 -23.66 -8.94
C LEU A 430 16.01 -23.00 -9.08
N VAL A 431 16.88 -23.61 -9.87
CA VAL A 431 18.22 -23.07 -10.11
C VAL A 431 18.16 -21.75 -10.86
N GLY A 432 17.28 -21.62 -11.87
CA GLY A 432 17.20 -20.43 -12.71
C GLY A 432 16.61 -19.20 -12.02
N TRP A 433 15.59 -19.38 -11.23
CA TRP A 433 14.86 -18.24 -10.67
C TRP A 433 15.07 -18.02 -9.17
N LEU A 434 15.66 -18.97 -8.44
CA LEU A 434 15.98 -18.81 -7.02
C LEU A 434 17.49 -18.82 -6.78
N VAL A 435 18.18 -19.93 -7.14
CA VAL A 435 19.59 -20.12 -6.77
C VAL A 435 20.51 -19.12 -7.47
N LYS A 436 20.38 -18.95 -8.78
CA LYS A 436 21.23 -17.99 -9.53
C LYS A 436 21.01 -16.54 -9.11
N PRO A 437 19.75 -16.02 -8.99
CA PRO A 437 19.53 -14.67 -8.49
C PRO A 437 20.03 -14.47 -7.05
N LEU A 438 19.87 -15.47 -6.17
CA LEU A 438 20.35 -15.42 -4.80
C LEU A 438 21.88 -15.34 -4.74
N ALA A 439 22.57 -16.23 -5.46
CA ALA A 439 24.03 -16.24 -5.53
C ALA A 439 24.58 -14.93 -6.12
N GLY A 440 23.95 -14.42 -7.19
CA GLY A 440 24.31 -13.13 -7.78
C GLY A 440 24.10 -11.97 -6.83
N ALA A 441 22.99 -11.96 -6.07
CA ALA A 441 22.66 -10.95 -5.07
C ALA A 441 23.65 -10.97 -3.89
N ALA A 442 23.98 -12.17 -3.38
CA ALA A 442 24.96 -12.35 -2.30
C ALA A 442 26.35 -11.84 -2.72
N LEU A 443 26.83 -12.26 -3.91
CA LEU A 443 28.14 -11.85 -4.42
C LEU A 443 28.17 -10.33 -4.67
N ALA A 444 27.15 -9.77 -5.31
CA ALA A 444 27.05 -8.34 -5.55
C ALA A 444 27.02 -7.53 -4.23
N GLY A 445 26.28 -8.04 -3.22
CA GLY A 445 26.22 -7.44 -1.89
C GLY A 445 27.59 -7.41 -1.20
N VAL A 446 28.30 -8.54 -1.19
CA VAL A 446 29.66 -8.63 -0.61
C VAL A 446 30.63 -7.69 -1.32
N LEU A 447 30.67 -7.72 -2.65
CA LEU A 447 31.58 -6.86 -3.43
C LEU A 447 31.27 -5.38 -3.18
N ALA A 448 30.00 -4.98 -3.28
CA ALA A 448 29.60 -3.60 -3.01
C ALA A 448 29.93 -3.16 -1.59
N ARG A 449 29.79 -4.05 -0.60
CA ARG A 449 30.16 -3.78 0.81
C ARG A 449 31.67 -3.56 1.00
N VAL A 450 32.49 -4.38 0.36
CA VAL A 450 33.96 -4.23 0.41
C VAL A 450 34.38 -2.90 -0.21
N PHE A 451 33.82 -2.53 -1.37
CA PHE A 451 34.12 -1.24 -2.00
C PHE A 451 33.61 -0.07 -1.16
N ALA A 452 32.41 -0.18 -0.58
CA ALA A 452 31.83 0.84 0.28
C ALA A 452 32.75 1.18 1.46
N ASN A 453 33.19 0.14 2.20
CA ASN A 453 34.01 0.31 3.38
C ASN A 453 35.42 0.83 3.10
N ARG A 454 36.00 0.49 1.94
CA ARG A 454 37.39 0.87 1.61
C ARG A 454 37.54 2.17 0.85
N VAL A 455 36.52 2.61 0.12
CA VAL A 455 36.67 3.68 -0.87
C VAL A 455 35.61 4.77 -0.73
N PHE A 456 34.33 4.40 -0.51
CA PHE A 456 33.25 5.36 -0.69
C PHE A 456 32.81 6.08 0.58
N MET A 457 32.78 5.39 1.74
CA MET A 457 32.25 5.96 2.96
C MET A 457 33.17 7.05 3.54
N ASP A 458 34.47 6.78 3.54
CA ASP A 458 35.48 7.71 4.07
C ASP A 458 35.73 8.92 3.14
N ALA A 459 35.70 8.67 1.81
CA ALA A 459 36.00 9.72 0.83
C ALA A 459 34.83 10.65 0.50
N LEU A 460 33.58 10.13 0.50
CA LEU A 460 32.41 10.84 -0.02
C LEU A 460 31.37 11.18 1.07
N GLY A 461 31.58 10.71 2.29
CA GLY A 461 30.61 10.81 3.38
C GLY A 461 29.43 9.84 3.23
N LEU A 462 28.67 9.64 4.33
CA LEU A 462 27.66 8.60 4.44
C LEU A 462 26.64 8.61 3.30
N ARG A 463 25.99 9.73 3.01
CA ARG A 463 24.87 9.78 2.06
C ARG A 463 25.31 9.52 0.62
N VAL A 464 26.40 10.14 0.20
CA VAL A 464 26.91 9.95 -1.17
C VAL A 464 27.56 8.59 -1.30
N GLY A 465 28.31 8.13 -0.29
CA GLY A 465 28.90 6.79 -0.26
C GLY A 465 27.85 5.68 -0.36
N VAL A 466 26.72 5.80 0.34
CA VAL A 466 25.59 4.85 0.21
C VAL A 466 25.00 4.89 -1.19
N ALA A 467 24.76 6.07 -1.77
CA ALA A 467 24.19 6.18 -3.11
C ALA A 467 25.10 5.53 -4.17
N VAL A 468 26.40 5.77 -4.11
CA VAL A 468 27.38 5.14 -5.02
C VAL A 468 27.41 3.62 -4.81
N SER A 469 27.41 3.16 -3.56
CA SER A 469 27.41 1.73 -3.24
C SER A 469 26.16 1.00 -3.77
N ILE A 470 25.00 1.65 -3.74
CA ILE A 470 23.76 1.13 -4.34
C ILE A 470 23.93 0.97 -5.86
N VAL A 471 24.48 1.97 -6.53
CA VAL A 471 24.74 1.90 -7.99
C VAL A 471 25.68 0.74 -8.31
N VAL A 472 26.78 0.59 -7.55
CA VAL A 472 27.74 -0.51 -7.72
C VAL A 472 27.06 -1.87 -7.48
N LEU A 473 26.28 -2.01 -6.39
CA LEU A 473 25.55 -3.23 -6.08
C LEU A 473 24.67 -3.65 -7.26
N PHE A 474 23.83 -2.75 -7.75
CA PHE A 474 22.92 -3.07 -8.86
C PHE A 474 23.66 -3.30 -10.18
N ALA A 475 24.73 -2.58 -10.46
CA ALA A 475 25.56 -2.79 -11.65
C ALA A 475 26.18 -4.20 -11.65
N VAL A 476 26.78 -4.62 -10.52
CA VAL A 476 27.35 -5.96 -10.35
C VAL A 476 26.25 -7.02 -10.42
N TYR A 477 25.14 -6.82 -9.71
CA TYR A 477 24.01 -7.75 -9.69
C TYR A 477 23.42 -7.99 -11.08
N PHE A 478 23.11 -6.92 -11.83
CA PHE A 478 22.60 -7.05 -13.20
C PHE A 478 23.61 -7.72 -14.14
N SER A 479 24.89 -7.41 -13.98
CA SER A 479 25.94 -8.11 -14.75
C SER A 479 25.93 -9.61 -14.48
N MET A 480 25.80 -10.03 -13.21
CA MET A 480 25.70 -11.45 -12.82
C MET A 480 24.44 -12.11 -13.38
N ILE A 481 23.30 -11.46 -13.35
CA ILE A 481 22.04 -11.98 -13.92
C ILE A 481 22.16 -12.21 -15.43
N LEU A 482 22.85 -11.31 -16.14
CA LEU A 482 23.10 -11.47 -17.58
C LEU A 482 24.12 -12.55 -17.89
N LEU A 483 25.22 -12.65 -17.11
CA LEU A 483 26.26 -13.65 -17.29
C LEU A 483 25.77 -15.08 -16.98
N THR A 484 24.94 -15.23 -15.97
CA THR A 484 24.36 -16.53 -15.58
C THR A 484 23.20 -16.97 -16.48
N GLY A 485 22.78 -16.12 -17.43
CA GLY A 485 21.71 -16.42 -18.38
C GLY A 485 20.31 -16.51 -17.76
N VAL A 486 20.11 -15.95 -16.57
CA VAL A 486 18.78 -15.86 -15.92
C VAL A 486 17.82 -15.03 -16.76
N ILE A 487 18.32 -13.93 -17.32
CA ILE A 487 17.64 -13.11 -18.32
C ILE A 487 18.49 -13.08 -19.58
N SER A 488 17.90 -13.42 -20.72
CA SER A 488 18.63 -13.42 -21.98
C SER A 488 18.85 -11.97 -22.48
N LYS A 489 20.01 -11.73 -23.12
CA LYS A 489 20.29 -10.43 -23.77
C LYS A 489 19.20 -10.02 -24.78
N ARG A 490 18.55 -11.01 -25.44
CA ARG A 490 17.46 -10.79 -26.39
C ARG A 490 16.19 -10.29 -25.69
N GLU A 491 15.89 -10.74 -24.48
CA GLU A 491 14.74 -10.28 -23.70
C GLU A 491 14.94 -8.84 -23.24
N VAL A 492 16.13 -8.46 -22.81
CA VAL A 492 16.46 -7.08 -22.46
C VAL A 492 16.35 -6.16 -23.68
N MET A 493 16.94 -6.55 -24.83
CA MET A 493 16.83 -5.76 -26.06
C MET A 493 15.39 -5.66 -26.59
N GLY A 494 14.57 -6.70 -26.37
CA GLY A 494 13.15 -6.71 -26.75
C GLY A 494 12.30 -5.69 -25.97
N LEU A 495 12.68 -5.37 -24.72
CA LEU A 495 12.02 -4.35 -23.92
C LEU A 495 12.27 -2.93 -24.48
N PHE A 496 13.45 -2.69 -25.04
CA PHE A 496 13.80 -1.41 -25.68
C PHE A 496 13.24 -1.26 -27.09
N LYS A 497 13.13 -2.35 -27.87
CA LYS A 497 12.61 -2.33 -29.25
C LYS A 497 11.08 -2.23 -29.38
N ARG A 498 10.31 -2.54 -28.33
CA ARG A 498 8.83 -2.39 -28.34
C ARG A 498 8.33 -0.96 -28.01
N ARG A 499 9.25 0.02 -27.86
CA ARG A 499 8.94 1.45 -27.63
C ARG A 499 9.32 2.35 -28.81
N LEU A 500 9.74 1.80 -29.92
CA LEU A 500 9.88 2.47 -31.22
C LEU A 500 8.92 1.81 -32.22
#